data_e00fc21f7e870b4a3a7d8d702a396086
#
_entry.id   e00fc21f7e870b4a3a7d8d702a396086
#
_cell.length_a   1.000
_cell.length_b   1.000
_cell.length_c   1.000
_cell.angle_alpha   90.00
_cell.angle_beta   90.00
_cell.angle_gamma   90.00
#
_symmetry.space_group_name_H-M   'P 1'
#
loop_
_entity.id
_entity.type
_entity.pdbx_description
1 polymer ?
#
loop_
_entity_poly.entity_id
_entity_poly.type
_entity_poly.pdbx_seq_one_letter_code
_entity_poly.pdbx_strand_id
1 'polypeptide(L)'
;LAHALDDPLAKHLPWFTMKPAEGGREATIIGALTHSAGLPRESDYPYWTGDFDFPTREKIMERIPAQEALYPSDRYFQYSNLGLTLAGEVVSARSGKPYADYVREQILTPLHLDATYPEIPLQEKGKRLAQGFSARRRDGTRAALPLFQTRGIAPAAGFASTVNDLAKFAMWQFREREAKTDAVLDPRTLREMYRL
;
A
#
# COMPACT_ATOMS: atom_id res chain seq x y z
N LEU A 1 -11.05 -4.50 -17.25
CA LEU A 1 -10.38 -4.29 -15.94
C LEU A 1 -10.90 -5.26 -14.87
N ALA A 2 -12.22 -5.51 -14.77
CA ALA A 2 -12.76 -6.42 -13.74
C ALA A 2 -12.12 -7.82 -13.78
N HIS A 3 -11.89 -8.40 -14.95
CA HIS A 3 -11.26 -9.71 -15.09
C HIS A 3 -9.78 -9.75 -14.62
N ALA A 4 -9.08 -8.63 -14.59
CA ALA A 4 -7.70 -8.59 -14.13
C ALA A 4 -7.57 -8.57 -12.58
N LEU A 5 -8.60 -8.16 -11.87
CA LEU A 5 -8.60 -8.17 -10.40
C LEU A 5 -8.70 -9.60 -9.83
N ASP A 6 -9.32 -10.50 -10.56
CA ASP A 6 -9.41 -11.93 -10.18
C ASP A 6 -8.15 -12.72 -10.54
N ASP A 7 -7.19 -12.10 -11.22
CA ASP A 7 -5.93 -12.76 -11.55
C ASP A 7 -5.15 -13.15 -10.29
N PRO A 8 -4.54 -14.33 -10.25
CA PRO A 8 -3.56 -14.66 -9.22
C PRO A 8 -2.39 -13.67 -9.21
N LEU A 9 -1.92 -13.29 -8.03
CA LEU A 9 -0.73 -12.45 -7.88
C LEU A 9 0.49 -13.02 -8.62
N ALA A 10 0.67 -14.34 -8.57
CA ALA A 10 1.77 -15.05 -9.25
C ALA A 10 1.77 -14.86 -10.79
N LYS A 11 0.62 -14.60 -11.41
CA LYS A 11 0.52 -14.28 -12.85
C LYS A 11 1.28 -13.00 -13.22
N HIS A 12 1.30 -12.02 -12.31
CA HIS A 12 1.94 -10.72 -12.51
C HIS A 12 3.30 -10.62 -11.81
N LEU A 13 3.50 -11.43 -10.78
CA LEU A 13 4.71 -11.48 -9.95
C LEU A 13 5.27 -12.92 -9.95
N PRO A 14 6.02 -13.33 -10.98
CA PRO A 14 6.52 -14.72 -11.07
C PRO A 14 7.39 -15.16 -9.89
N TRP A 15 7.94 -14.21 -9.13
CA TRP A 15 8.70 -14.47 -7.92
C TRP A 15 7.82 -14.71 -6.68
N PHE A 16 6.52 -14.41 -6.75
CA PHE A 16 5.59 -14.67 -5.66
C PHE A 16 5.23 -16.15 -5.63
N THR A 17 5.91 -16.89 -4.78
CA THR A 17 5.80 -18.36 -4.67
C THR A 17 5.29 -18.81 -3.31
N MET A 18 4.62 -17.91 -2.56
CA MET A 18 3.98 -18.26 -1.28
C MET A 18 2.95 -19.38 -1.49
N LYS A 19 3.03 -20.41 -0.66
CA LYS A 19 2.08 -21.53 -0.73
C LYS A 19 0.69 -21.09 -0.26
N PRO A 20 -0.38 -21.43 -0.99
CA PRO A 20 -1.74 -21.29 -0.48
C PRO A 20 -1.93 -22.10 0.80
N ALA A 21 -2.83 -21.67 1.69
CA ALA A 21 -3.26 -22.49 2.81
C ALA A 21 -3.96 -23.76 2.29
N GLU A 22 -3.95 -24.82 3.14
CA GLU A 22 -4.54 -26.11 2.78
C GLU A 22 -6.00 -25.96 2.29
N GLY A 23 -6.30 -26.53 1.14
CA GLY A 23 -7.60 -26.43 0.48
C GLY A 23 -7.94 -25.02 -0.04
N GLY A 24 -6.98 -24.08 -0.01
CA GLY A 24 -7.14 -22.72 -0.50
C GLY A 24 -6.78 -22.56 -1.98
N ARG A 25 -7.27 -21.47 -2.58
CA ARG A 25 -6.86 -21.00 -3.89
C ARG A 25 -5.66 -20.05 -3.78
N GLU A 26 -5.01 -19.78 -4.89
CA GLU A 26 -3.96 -18.76 -4.98
C GLU A 26 -4.50 -17.38 -4.58
N ALA A 27 -3.66 -16.57 -3.96
CA ALA A 27 -3.96 -15.19 -3.62
C ALA A 27 -4.16 -14.36 -4.90
N THR A 28 -5.29 -13.66 -4.99
CA THR A 28 -5.66 -12.80 -6.12
C THR A 28 -5.37 -11.33 -5.83
N ILE A 29 -5.36 -10.49 -6.89
CA ILE A 29 -5.21 -9.04 -6.74
C ILE A 29 -6.35 -8.48 -5.90
N ILE A 30 -7.61 -8.85 -6.20
CA ILE A 30 -8.77 -8.39 -5.42
C ILE A 30 -8.67 -8.82 -3.96
N GLY A 31 -8.27 -10.07 -3.70
CA GLY A 31 -8.08 -10.57 -2.35
C GLY A 31 -7.01 -9.80 -1.56
N ALA A 32 -5.91 -9.39 -2.24
CA ALA A 32 -4.89 -8.55 -1.63
C ALA A 32 -5.43 -7.15 -1.26
N LEU A 33 -6.21 -6.52 -2.14
CA LEU A 33 -6.81 -5.20 -1.95
C LEU A 33 -7.90 -5.17 -0.87
N THR A 34 -8.65 -6.26 -0.73
CA THR A 34 -9.77 -6.38 0.23
C THR A 34 -9.39 -7.09 1.52
N HIS A 35 -8.12 -7.45 1.69
CA HIS A 35 -7.63 -8.21 2.85
C HIS A 35 -8.29 -9.59 3.00
N SER A 36 -8.71 -10.21 1.90
CA SER A 36 -9.33 -11.54 1.88
C SER A 36 -8.44 -12.62 1.25
N ALA A 37 -7.21 -12.28 0.85
CA ALA A 37 -6.28 -13.23 0.23
C ALA A 37 -5.70 -14.27 1.18
N GLY A 38 -6.00 -14.22 2.48
CA GLY A 38 -5.46 -15.14 3.48
C GLY A 38 -3.97 -14.93 3.79
N LEU A 39 -3.38 -13.85 3.31
CA LEU A 39 -1.96 -13.54 3.49
C LEU A 39 -1.62 -13.17 4.94
N PRO A 40 -0.39 -13.43 5.42
CA PRO A 40 0.10 -12.88 6.67
C PRO A 40 0.00 -11.34 6.68
N ARG A 41 -0.07 -10.76 7.88
CA ARG A 41 -0.08 -9.31 8.03
C ARG A 41 1.18 -8.68 7.42
N GLU A 42 2.33 -9.29 7.66
CA GLU A 42 3.65 -8.83 7.21
C GLU A 42 4.42 -9.99 6.57
N SER A 43 5.47 -9.68 5.80
CA SER A 43 6.47 -10.70 5.46
C SER A 43 7.23 -11.14 6.73
N ASP A 44 7.86 -12.30 6.69
CA ASP A 44 8.68 -12.80 7.79
C ASP A 44 9.98 -12.00 7.96
N TYR A 45 9.82 -10.78 8.46
CA TYR A 45 10.88 -9.82 8.76
C TYR A 45 10.44 -8.98 9.96
N PRO A 46 11.32 -8.60 10.88
CA PRO A 46 10.95 -7.76 12.02
C PRO A 46 10.57 -6.35 11.53
N TYR A 47 9.29 -6.08 11.56
CA TYR A 47 8.70 -4.77 11.34
C TYR A 47 8.47 -4.09 12.70
N TRP A 48 8.14 -2.82 12.69
CA TRP A 48 7.64 -2.11 13.87
C TRP A 48 8.54 -2.24 15.11
N THR A 49 9.83 -2.44 14.90
CA THR A 49 10.86 -2.40 15.96
C THR A 49 11.12 -0.97 16.38
N GLY A 50 11.78 -0.77 17.54
CA GLY A 50 11.98 0.57 18.07
C GLY A 50 12.85 1.49 17.21
N ASP A 51 13.62 0.93 16.30
CA ASP A 51 14.45 1.63 15.31
C ASP A 51 13.72 1.89 13.98
N PHE A 52 12.53 1.30 13.79
CA PHE A 52 11.74 1.40 12.57
C PHE A 52 12.53 1.03 11.29
N ASP A 53 13.36 0.01 11.35
CA ASP A 53 14.13 -0.51 10.21
C ASP A 53 13.26 -1.43 9.35
N PHE A 54 12.41 -0.82 8.51
CA PHE A 54 11.54 -1.57 7.59
C PHE A 54 12.36 -2.29 6.50
N PRO A 55 11.90 -3.48 6.05
CA PRO A 55 12.59 -4.25 5.03
C PRO A 55 12.58 -3.51 3.68
N THR A 56 13.63 -3.72 2.91
CA THR A 56 13.61 -3.34 1.49
C THR A 56 12.73 -4.31 0.70
N ARG A 57 12.39 -3.93 -0.52
CA ARG A 57 11.68 -4.77 -1.49
C ARG A 57 12.33 -6.15 -1.64
N GLU A 58 13.65 -6.16 -1.81
CA GLU A 58 14.45 -7.38 -2.02
C GLU A 58 14.37 -8.31 -0.82
N LYS A 59 14.43 -7.78 0.40
CA LYS A 59 14.27 -8.57 1.64
C LYS A 59 12.89 -9.18 1.76
N ILE A 60 11.84 -8.47 1.34
CA ILE A 60 10.47 -9.01 1.29
C ILE A 60 10.43 -10.17 0.30
N MET A 61 10.92 -9.98 -0.93
CA MET A 61 10.95 -11.01 -1.96
C MET A 61 11.71 -12.26 -1.52
N GLU A 62 12.84 -12.11 -0.84
CA GLU A 62 13.65 -13.21 -0.31
C GLU A 62 12.88 -14.09 0.70
N ARG A 63 11.99 -13.49 1.50
CA ARG A 63 11.26 -14.20 2.56
C ARG A 63 9.98 -14.89 2.09
N ILE A 64 9.37 -14.45 1.01
CA ILE A 64 8.11 -14.96 0.49
C ILE A 64 8.11 -16.48 0.26
N PRO A 65 9.14 -17.09 -0.36
CA PRO A 65 9.14 -18.54 -0.64
C PRO A 65 9.10 -19.44 0.63
N ALA A 66 9.52 -18.91 1.76
CA ALA A 66 9.53 -19.64 3.04
C ALA A 66 8.22 -19.48 3.82
N GLN A 67 7.27 -18.67 3.34
CA GLN A 67 6.02 -18.40 4.03
C GLN A 67 4.84 -19.14 3.36
N GLU A 68 3.81 -19.32 4.15
CA GLU A 68 2.53 -19.89 3.71
C GLU A 68 1.39 -18.92 4.02
N ALA A 69 0.33 -18.93 3.22
CA ALA A 69 -0.89 -18.20 3.53
C ALA A 69 -1.50 -18.76 4.84
N LEU A 70 -2.05 -17.87 5.65
CA LEU A 70 -2.62 -18.24 6.96
C LEU A 70 -4.00 -18.90 6.82
N TYR A 71 -4.74 -18.49 5.80
CA TYR A 71 -6.11 -18.93 5.54
C TYR A 71 -6.34 -19.15 4.05
N PRO A 72 -7.29 -20.01 3.67
CA PRO A 72 -7.76 -20.09 2.30
C PRO A 72 -8.26 -18.71 1.83
N SER A 73 -7.88 -18.32 0.61
CA SER A 73 -8.39 -17.08 -0.02
C SER A 73 -9.92 -17.05 -0.02
N ASP A 74 -10.48 -15.84 0.13
CA ASP A 74 -11.91 -15.52 0.14
C ASP A 74 -12.72 -16.14 1.29
N ARG A 75 -12.06 -16.60 2.34
CA ARG A 75 -12.72 -17.19 3.53
C ARG A 75 -12.88 -16.22 4.67
N TYR A 76 -11.82 -15.44 4.96
CA TYR A 76 -11.76 -14.58 6.14
C TYR A 76 -11.14 -13.25 5.79
N PHE A 77 -11.60 -12.20 6.46
CA PHE A 77 -10.88 -10.93 6.50
C PHE A 77 -9.62 -11.10 7.35
N GLN A 78 -8.47 -10.89 6.74
CA GLN A 78 -7.16 -10.88 7.40
C GLN A 78 -6.38 -9.66 6.94
N TYR A 79 -6.34 -8.62 7.78
CA TYR A 79 -5.58 -7.40 7.46
C TYR A 79 -4.14 -7.72 7.09
N SER A 80 -3.70 -7.24 5.95
CA SER A 80 -2.39 -7.57 5.38
C SER A 80 -1.74 -6.36 4.72
N ASN A 81 -0.69 -5.82 5.35
CA ASN A 81 0.22 -4.88 4.71
C ASN A 81 0.98 -5.55 3.56
N LEU A 82 1.30 -6.85 3.74
CA LEU A 82 1.92 -7.63 2.68
C LEU A 82 1.04 -7.69 1.43
N GLY A 83 -0.27 -7.87 1.58
CA GLY A 83 -1.21 -7.86 0.45
C GLY A 83 -1.17 -6.56 -0.33
N LEU A 84 -1.23 -5.41 0.37
CA LEU A 84 -1.14 -4.09 -0.27
C LEU A 84 0.25 -3.83 -0.88
N THR A 85 1.31 -4.32 -0.24
CA THR A 85 2.67 -4.28 -0.80
C THR A 85 2.73 -5.03 -2.14
N LEU A 86 2.18 -6.24 -2.19
CA LEU A 86 2.13 -7.05 -3.41
C LEU A 86 1.27 -6.40 -4.50
N ALA A 87 0.16 -5.76 -4.14
CA ALA A 87 -0.64 -4.98 -5.09
C ALA A 87 0.19 -3.81 -5.70
N GLY A 88 1.00 -3.12 -4.90
CA GLY A 88 1.95 -2.12 -5.39
C GLY A 88 3.04 -2.69 -6.31
N GLU A 89 3.52 -3.91 -6.02
CA GLU A 89 4.44 -4.63 -6.89
C GLU A 89 3.80 -5.00 -8.25
N VAL A 90 2.51 -5.37 -8.26
CA VAL A 90 1.77 -5.58 -9.52
C VAL A 90 1.71 -4.29 -10.33
N VAL A 91 1.47 -3.14 -9.69
CA VAL A 91 1.53 -1.83 -10.39
C VAL A 91 2.90 -1.62 -11.01
N SER A 92 3.99 -1.86 -10.28
CA SER A 92 5.35 -1.71 -10.80
C SER A 92 5.63 -2.67 -11.96
N ALA A 93 5.27 -3.94 -11.83
CA ALA A 93 5.48 -4.96 -12.85
C ALA A 93 4.69 -4.66 -14.14
N ARG A 94 3.46 -4.16 -14.03
CA ARG A 94 2.59 -3.87 -15.17
C ARG A 94 2.90 -2.56 -15.86
N SER A 95 3.37 -1.57 -15.12
CA SER A 95 3.71 -0.25 -15.68
C SER A 95 5.15 -0.16 -16.19
N GLY A 96 6.03 -1.06 -15.74
CA GLY A 96 7.47 -0.97 -15.98
C GLY A 96 8.14 0.18 -15.22
N LYS A 97 7.47 0.77 -14.23
CA LYS A 97 7.96 1.90 -13.43
C LYS A 97 7.95 1.57 -11.94
N PRO A 98 8.85 2.14 -11.13
CA PRO A 98 8.72 2.08 -9.68
C PRO A 98 7.33 2.57 -9.22
N TYR A 99 6.75 1.92 -8.21
CA TYR A 99 5.42 2.27 -7.68
C TYR A 99 5.28 3.77 -7.37
N ALA A 100 6.27 4.34 -6.69
CA ALA A 100 6.24 5.75 -6.30
C ALA A 100 6.20 6.70 -7.51
N ASP A 101 6.92 6.37 -8.57
CA ASP A 101 6.96 7.18 -9.80
C ASP A 101 5.64 7.06 -10.56
N TYR A 102 5.10 5.84 -10.67
CA TYR A 102 3.79 5.64 -11.28
C TYR A 102 2.68 6.42 -10.56
N VAL A 103 2.62 6.32 -9.23
CA VAL A 103 1.64 7.07 -8.43
C VAL A 103 1.79 8.57 -8.62
N ARG A 104 3.03 9.07 -8.59
CA ARG A 104 3.30 10.51 -8.79
C ARG A 104 2.80 10.98 -10.15
N GLU A 105 3.16 10.26 -11.21
CA GLU A 105 2.83 10.64 -12.59
C GLU A 105 1.35 10.50 -12.91
N GLN A 106 0.72 9.40 -12.47
CA GLN A 106 -0.62 9.04 -12.90
C GLN A 106 -1.73 9.55 -11.96
N ILE A 107 -1.38 9.92 -10.73
CA ILE A 107 -2.36 10.33 -9.72
C ILE A 107 -2.02 11.69 -9.12
N LEU A 108 -0.86 11.82 -8.49
CA LEU A 108 -0.57 13.01 -7.70
C LEU A 108 -0.44 14.27 -8.56
N THR A 109 0.29 14.19 -9.66
CA THR A 109 0.50 15.31 -10.58
C THR A 109 -0.81 15.75 -11.27
N PRO A 110 -1.61 14.83 -11.88
CA PRO A 110 -2.87 15.24 -12.51
C PRO A 110 -3.89 15.83 -11.53
N LEU A 111 -3.86 15.42 -10.26
CA LEU A 111 -4.76 15.92 -9.22
C LEU A 111 -4.20 17.14 -8.46
N HIS A 112 -3.01 17.64 -8.83
CA HIS A 112 -2.31 18.75 -8.15
C HIS A 112 -2.15 18.51 -6.64
N LEU A 113 -1.75 17.27 -6.27
CA LEU A 113 -1.46 16.87 -4.90
C LEU A 113 0.03 17.08 -4.61
N ASP A 114 0.48 18.33 -4.72
CA ASP A 114 1.91 18.70 -4.76
C ASP A 114 2.65 18.53 -3.42
N ALA A 115 1.90 18.40 -2.33
CA ALA A 115 2.43 18.16 -0.99
C ALA A 115 2.13 16.74 -0.49
N THR A 116 1.83 15.80 -1.41
CA THR A 116 1.63 14.38 -1.14
C THR A 116 2.78 13.56 -1.72
N TYR A 117 3.29 12.63 -0.93
CA TYR A 117 4.45 11.81 -1.27
C TYR A 117 4.12 10.34 -1.04
N PRO A 118 4.49 9.42 -1.96
CA PRO A 118 4.29 7.97 -1.79
C PRO A 118 5.21 7.33 -0.73
N GLU A 119 6.20 8.08 -0.25
CA GLU A 119 7.10 7.70 0.84
C GLU A 119 7.41 8.96 1.66
N ILE A 120 7.80 8.80 2.93
CA ILE A 120 8.12 9.92 3.82
C ILE A 120 9.25 10.77 3.22
N PRO A 121 9.00 12.07 2.95
CA PRO A 121 9.96 12.94 2.31
C PRO A 121 11.00 13.46 3.32
N LEU A 122 12.09 12.72 3.53
CA LEU A 122 13.12 13.07 4.52
C LEU A 122 13.71 14.47 4.31
N GLN A 123 13.71 14.99 3.08
CA GLN A 123 14.13 16.35 2.75
C GLN A 123 13.24 17.44 3.39
N GLU A 124 12.03 17.09 3.81
CA GLU A 124 11.09 17.98 4.49
C GLU A 124 11.24 17.96 6.03
N LYS A 125 12.18 17.18 6.55
CA LYS A 125 12.49 17.12 7.98
C LYS A 125 12.88 18.51 8.51
N GLY A 126 12.26 18.90 9.63
CA GLY A 126 12.49 20.22 10.24
C GLY A 126 11.87 21.39 9.47
N LYS A 127 11.08 21.14 8.41
CA LYS A 127 10.36 22.13 7.61
C LYS A 127 8.85 21.88 7.70
N ARG A 128 8.32 21.05 6.79
CA ARG A 128 6.88 20.78 6.68
C ARG A 128 6.48 19.40 7.22
N LEU A 129 7.45 18.52 7.48
CA LEU A 129 7.16 17.19 7.99
C LEU A 129 6.92 17.26 9.51
N ALA A 130 5.76 16.77 9.95
CA ALA A 130 5.39 16.73 11.36
C ALA A 130 6.34 15.83 12.16
N GLN A 131 6.73 16.28 13.36
CA GLN A 131 7.52 15.48 14.29
C GLN A 131 6.60 14.55 15.09
N GLY A 132 6.86 13.26 15.02
CA GLY A 132 6.22 12.25 15.87
C GLY A 132 6.81 12.25 17.29
N PHE A 133 5.95 11.96 18.27
CA PHE A 133 6.36 11.86 19.68
C PHE A 133 5.83 10.56 20.30
N SER A 134 6.58 10.05 21.27
CA SER A 134 6.16 8.89 22.06
C SER A 134 4.88 9.16 22.86
N ALA A 135 4.28 8.11 23.43
CA ALA A 135 3.31 8.24 24.49
C ALA A 135 3.88 9.09 25.64
N ARG A 136 2.99 9.77 26.38
CA ARG A 136 3.39 10.57 27.54
C ARG A 136 3.97 9.66 28.63
N ARG A 137 5.17 9.99 29.08
CA ARG A 137 5.85 9.30 30.18
C ARG A 137 5.26 9.69 31.53
N ARG A 138 5.63 8.95 32.59
CA ARG A 138 5.16 9.24 33.95
C ARG A 138 5.58 10.62 34.48
N ASP A 139 6.72 11.13 34.03
CA ASP A 139 7.24 12.46 34.33
C ASP A 139 6.56 13.57 33.52
N GLY A 140 5.57 13.23 32.70
CA GLY A 140 4.85 14.17 31.85
C GLY A 140 5.53 14.50 30.52
N THR A 141 6.74 14.03 30.27
CA THR A 141 7.49 14.28 29.04
C THR A 141 7.10 13.36 27.89
N ARG A 142 7.50 13.73 26.67
CA ARG A 142 7.45 12.88 25.46
C ARG A 142 8.80 12.91 24.77
N ALA A 143 9.25 11.78 24.29
CA ALA A 143 10.44 11.71 23.43
C ALA A 143 10.06 11.93 21.97
N ALA A 144 10.84 12.70 21.24
CA ALA A 144 10.75 12.74 19.79
C ALA A 144 11.08 11.36 19.21
N LEU A 145 10.25 10.88 18.29
CA LEU A 145 10.50 9.62 17.57
C LEU A 145 11.36 9.87 16.33
N PRO A 146 12.20 8.91 15.95
CA PRO A 146 12.94 9.02 14.69
C PRO A 146 11.97 9.05 13.50
N LEU A 147 12.34 9.77 12.46
CA LEU A 147 11.70 9.65 11.16
C LEU A 147 12.22 8.37 10.50
N PHE A 148 11.32 7.68 9.82
CA PHE A 148 11.63 6.43 9.14
C PHE A 148 11.05 6.45 7.73
N GLN A 149 11.54 5.58 6.87
CA GLN A 149 10.97 5.28 5.58
C GLN A 149 10.41 3.87 5.59
N THR A 150 9.26 3.68 4.96
CA THR A 150 8.58 2.38 4.90
C THR A 150 9.17 1.45 3.85
N ARG A 151 10.00 1.98 2.95
CA ARG A 151 10.78 1.22 1.96
C ARG A 151 9.92 0.21 1.17
N GLY A 152 10.18 -1.09 1.38
CA GLY A 152 9.47 -2.14 0.64
C GLY A 152 7.97 -2.18 0.91
N ILE A 153 7.48 -1.69 2.05
CA ILE A 153 6.04 -1.62 2.35
C ILE A 153 5.41 -0.27 2.01
N ALA A 154 6.09 0.59 1.27
CA ALA A 154 5.55 1.91 0.90
C ALA A 154 4.14 1.86 0.27
N PRO A 155 3.78 0.86 -0.57
CA PRO A 155 2.41 0.76 -1.08
C PRO A 155 1.34 0.58 -0.01
N ALA A 156 1.69 0.03 1.15
CA ALA A 156 0.77 -0.19 2.26
C ALA A 156 0.77 0.95 3.29
N ALA A 157 1.90 1.65 3.48
CA ALA A 157 2.08 2.53 4.63
C ALA A 157 2.93 3.79 4.35
N GLY A 158 3.34 4.08 3.11
CA GLY A 158 4.34 5.10 2.82
C GLY A 158 3.81 6.53 2.70
N PHE A 159 2.53 6.74 2.42
CA PHE A 159 2.03 8.07 2.11
C PHE A 159 2.22 9.09 3.24
N ALA A 160 2.80 10.22 2.87
CA ALA A 160 2.79 11.44 3.66
C ALA A 160 2.05 12.54 2.89
N SER A 161 1.17 13.29 3.55
CA SER A 161 0.29 14.26 2.89
C SER A 161 -0.03 15.45 3.79
N THR A 162 -0.78 16.41 3.24
CA THR A 162 -1.37 17.54 3.96
C THR A 162 -2.89 17.45 3.95
N VAL A 163 -3.54 18.13 4.90
CA VAL A 163 -5.00 18.24 4.94
C VAL A 163 -5.56 18.83 3.64
N ASN A 164 -4.86 19.80 3.05
CA ASN A 164 -5.29 20.42 1.80
C ASN A 164 -5.28 19.43 0.63
N ASP A 165 -4.24 18.62 0.49
CA ASP A 165 -4.17 17.62 -0.58
C ASP A 165 -5.17 16.49 -0.34
N LEU A 166 -5.36 16.06 0.90
CA LEU A 166 -6.41 15.10 1.24
C LEU A 166 -7.81 15.64 0.89
N ALA A 167 -8.07 16.93 1.16
CA ALA A 167 -9.32 17.56 0.77
C ALA A 167 -9.50 17.62 -0.77
N LYS A 168 -8.46 17.96 -1.54
CA LYS A 168 -8.49 17.91 -3.00
C LYS A 168 -8.80 16.51 -3.51
N PHE A 169 -8.15 15.48 -2.94
CA PHE A 169 -8.39 14.08 -3.30
C PHE A 169 -9.84 13.66 -3.02
N ALA A 170 -10.37 14.02 -1.85
CA ALA A 170 -11.77 13.75 -1.51
C ALA A 170 -12.74 14.47 -2.45
N MET A 171 -12.50 15.77 -2.74
CA MET A 171 -13.33 16.53 -3.68
C MET A 171 -13.30 15.93 -5.09
N TRP A 172 -12.13 15.44 -5.54
CA TRP A 172 -12.03 14.73 -6.81
C TRP A 172 -12.91 13.48 -6.80
N GLN A 173 -12.84 12.64 -5.77
CA GLN A 173 -13.67 11.43 -5.67
C GLN A 173 -15.17 11.73 -5.70
N PHE A 174 -15.62 12.78 -4.99
CA PHE A 174 -17.03 13.16 -5.00
C PHE A 174 -17.49 13.65 -6.38
N ARG A 175 -16.69 14.48 -7.04
CA ARG A 175 -16.97 14.99 -8.38
C ARG A 175 -17.02 13.85 -9.41
N GLU A 176 -16.03 12.97 -9.40
CA GLU A 176 -15.88 11.92 -10.40
C GLU A 176 -16.89 10.77 -10.21
N ARG A 177 -17.47 10.64 -9.03
CA ARG A 177 -18.55 9.67 -8.79
C ARG A 177 -19.74 9.90 -9.73
N GLU A 178 -20.01 11.14 -10.11
CA GLU A 178 -21.11 11.54 -10.98
C GLU A 178 -20.67 11.83 -12.42
N ALA A 179 -19.37 11.91 -12.66
CA ALA A 179 -18.80 12.19 -13.97
C ALA A 179 -19.02 11.06 -14.97
N LYS A 180 -18.96 11.40 -16.26
CA LYS A 180 -18.98 10.42 -17.36
C LYS A 180 -17.57 10.00 -17.80
N THR A 181 -16.59 10.85 -17.62
CA THR A 181 -15.18 10.65 -18.00
C THR A 181 -14.27 11.34 -17.00
N ASP A 182 -13.11 10.78 -16.76
CA ASP A 182 -12.02 11.40 -15.97
C ASP A 182 -10.66 11.02 -16.55
N ALA A 183 -9.67 11.90 -16.36
CA ALA A 183 -8.31 11.71 -16.85
C ALA A 183 -7.47 10.76 -16.00
N VAL A 184 -7.81 10.58 -14.71
CA VAL A 184 -7.05 9.76 -13.77
C VAL A 184 -7.61 8.36 -13.66
N LEU A 185 -8.92 8.23 -13.56
CA LEU A 185 -9.58 6.94 -13.36
C LEU A 185 -10.95 6.93 -14.07
N ASP A 186 -11.26 5.84 -14.78
CA ASP A 186 -12.62 5.66 -15.31
C ASP A 186 -13.64 5.71 -14.17
N PRO A 187 -14.66 6.59 -14.24
CA PRO A 187 -15.66 6.73 -13.18
C PRO A 187 -16.41 5.44 -12.85
N ARG A 188 -16.50 4.48 -13.80
CA ARG A 188 -17.05 3.14 -13.54
C ARG A 188 -16.16 2.36 -12.58
N THR A 189 -14.84 2.44 -12.77
CA THR A 189 -13.86 1.81 -11.86
C THR A 189 -13.96 2.42 -10.47
N LEU A 190 -14.06 3.75 -10.37
CA LEU A 190 -14.25 4.42 -9.08
C LEU A 190 -15.53 3.94 -8.36
N ARG A 191 -16.64 3.79 -9.10
CA ARG A 191 -17.89 3.26 -8.53
C ARG A 191 -17.76 1.82 -8.05
N GLU A 192 -16.98 0.98 -8.77
CA GLU A 192 -16.70 -0.38 -8.30
C GLU A 192 -15.89 -0.40 -7.00
N MET A 193 -14.90 0.48 -6.85
CA MET A 193 -14.11 0.60 -5.61
C MET A 193 -14.97 0.89 -4.35
N TYR A 194 -16.15 1.50 -4.51
CA TYR A 194 -17.08 1.76 -3.40
C TYR A 194 -18.02 0.59 -3.10
N ARG A 195 -18.02 -0.45 -3.92
CA ARG A 195 -18.88 -1.63 -3.75
C ARG A 195 -18.15 -2.81 -3.11
N LEU A 196 -16.84 -2.75 -3.12
CA LEU A 196 -15.95 -3.74 -2.52
C LEU A 196 -15.71 -3.36 -1.05
#